data_77638f191533d03537156a190ff7e020
#
_entry.id   77638f191533d03537156a190ff7e020
#
_cell.length_a   1.000
_cell.length_b   1.000
_cell.length_c   1.000
_cell.angle_alpha   90.00
_cell.angle_beta   90.00
_cell.angle_gamma   90.00
#
_symmetry.space_group_name_H-M   'P 1'
#
loop_
_entity.id
_entity.type
_entity.pdbx_description
1 polymer ?
#
loop_
_entity_poly.entity_id
_entity_poly.type
_entity_poly.pdbx_seq_one_letter_code
_entity_poly.pdbx_strand_id
1 'polypeptide(L)'
;MKLIWKIFVGIFAVIGALTVGLIIFVKTSKLYEVSINFNESRIARFDERVDLLRTCGAYSTDSTFVDIEYVKDTVRAKEIMDYFRLDTLYDASASTWDKALSIGKFVAFNIPHDNQQIQPEYKNAIGLWEYTKEVAPAFNCRLHSIMTFELLTAAGIKARYITCLPQDKNDNDCHVVNEVWLPETEQWVMLDTDMGGRYVTDLDGNLLSLRQMREKYISGEKMKFYPGFEKGSSKMTDYYAYMAKNTYWFCCWGALGFYQEDYNSLPQTPLRNRYYALVPEGFEPFRDIVYTVTHDPDQFWK
;
A
#
# COMPACT_ATOMS: atom_id res chain seq x y z
N MET A 1 29.26 -23.55 46.82
CA MET A 1 28.83 -24.21 45.56
C MET A 1 27.49 -24.94 45.66
N LYS A 2 27.31 -25.92 46.58
CA LYS A 2 26.06 -26.70 46.70
C LYS A 2 24.79 -25.88 47.03
N LEU A 3 24.90 -24.76 47.78
CA LEU A 3 23.75 -23.91 48.11
C LEU A 3 23.30 -23.09 46.93
N ILE A 4 24.21 -22.50 46.15
CA ILE A 4 23.90 -21.72 44.95
C ILE A 4 23.21 -22.59 43.90
N TRP A 5 23.67 -23.84 43.71
CA TRP A 5 23.06 -24.78 42.82
C TRP A 5 21.60 -25.13 43.20
N LYS A 6 21.34 -25.32 44.51
CA LYS A 6 19.97 -25.55 44.99
C LYS A 6 19.04 -24.38 44.77
N ILE A 7 19.55 -23.15 44.90
CA ILE A 7 18.80 -21.92 44.64
C ILE A 7 18.44 -21.85 43.12
N PHE A 8 19.43 -22.11 42.25
CA PHE A 8 19.20 -22.14 40.80
C PHE A 8 18.16 -23.18 40.40
N VAL A 9 18.27 -24.42 40.88
CA VAL A 9 17.29 -25.46 40.59
C VAL A 9 15.91 -25.10 41.13
N GLY A 10 15.81 -24.46 42.28
CA GLY A 10 14.54 -23.99 42.83
C GLY A 10 13.90 -22.90 41.97
N ILE A 11 14.69 -21.95 41.49
CA ILE A 11 14.19 -20.90 40.57
C ILE A 11 13.67 -21.49 39.25
N PHE A 12 14.43 -22.40 38.64
CA PHE A 12 14.01 -23.06 37.42
C PHE A 12 12.75 -23.92 37.60
N ALA A 13 12.61 -24.60 38.73
CA ALA A 13 11.41 -25.36 39.03
C ALA A 13 10.18 -24.45 39.20
N VAL A 14 10.32 -23.29 39.85
CA VAL A 14 9.24 -22.31 40.01
C VAL A 14 8.87 -21.71 38.63
N ILE A 15 9.81 -21.31 37.81
CA ILE A 15 9.59 -20.79 36.48
C ILE A 15 8.87 -21.85 35.62
N GLY A 16 9.35 -23.10 35.64
CA GLY A 16 8.73 -24.20 34.92
C GLY A 16 7.28 -24.46 35.35
N ALA A 17 7.01 -24.46 36.66
CA ALA A 17 5.65 -24.61 37.18
C ALA A 17 4.73 -23.45 36.76
N LEU A 18 5.21 -22.20 36.79
CA LEU A 18 4.47 -21.03 36.37
C LEU A 18 4.18 -21.06 34.85
N THR A 19 5.16 -21.50 34.06
CA THR A 19 5.00 -21.62 32.60
C THR A 19 3.97 -22.70 32.26
N VAL A 20 4.03 -23.86 32.91
CA VAL A 20 3.04 -24.94 32.72
C VAL A 20 1.65 -24.48 33.18
N GLY A 21 1.55 -23.82 34.32
CA GLY A 21 0.32 -23.24 34.82
C GLY A 21 -0.29 -22.22 33.86
N LEU A 22 0.53 -21.35 33.27
CA LEU A 22 0.10 -20.37 32.27
C LEU A 22 -0.40 -21.04 30.98
N ILE A 23 0.32 -22.07 30.51
CA ILE A 23 -0.11 -22.85 29.32
C ILE A 23 -1.45 -23.53 29.55
N ILE A 24 -1.62 -24.16 30.74
CA ILE A 24 -2.89 -24.81 31.10
C ILE A 24 -4.00 -23.75 31.20
N PHE A 25 -3.73 -22.63 31.87
CA PHE A 25 -4.70 -21.52 31.99
C PHE A 25 -5.12 -20.98 30.63
N VAL A 26 -4.17 -20.72 29.73
CA VAL A 26 -4.47 -20.23 28.37
C VAL A 26 -5.27 -21.27 27.59
N LYS A 27 -4.91 -22.56 27.66
CA LYS A 27 -5.64 -23.62 26.94
C LYS A 27 -7.04 -23.93 27.48
N THR A 28 -7.27 -23.70 28.77
CA THR A 28 -8.57 -23.97 29.42
C THR A 28 -9.44 -22.73 29.58
N SER A 29 -8.88 -21.55 29.29
CA SER A 29 -9.61 -20.28 29.42
C SER A 29 -10.43 -19.97 28.16
N LYS A 30 -11.53 -19.21 28.35
CA LYS A 30 -12.31 -18.65 27.22
C LYS A 30 -11.47 -17.79 26.27
N LEU A 31 -10.30 -17.32 26.69
CA LEU A 31 -9.35 -16.57 25.86
C LEU A 31 -8.78 -17.42 24.72
N TYR A 32 -8.56 -18.73 24.95
CA TYR A 32 -8.11 -19.65 23.91
C TYR A 32 -9.19 -19.86 22.84
N GLU A 33 -10.45 -20.09 23.25
CA GLU A 33 -11.58 -20.21 22.33
C GLU A 33 -11.82 -18.93 21.54
N VAL A 34 -11.73 -17.75 22.19
CA VAL A 34 -11.82 -16.45 21.51
C VAL A 34 -10.69 -16.28 20.49
N SER A 35 -9.48 -16.70 20.81
CA SER A 35 -8.34 -16.61 19.89
C SER A 35 -8.51 -17.54 18.66
N ILE A 36 -9.02 -18.76 18.84
CA ILE A 36 -9.31 -19.68 17.74
C ILE A 36 -10.43 -19.12 16.86
N ASN A 37 -11.55 -18.73 17.45
CA ASN A 37 -12.69 -18.16 16.74
C ASN A 37 -12.31 -16.89 15.97
N PHE A 38 -11.41 -16.07 16.52
CA PHE A 38 -10.90 -14.90 15.84
C PHE A 38 -10.06 -15.26 14.60
N ASN A 39 -9.16 -16.25 14.70
CA ASN A 39 -8.37 -16.71 13.58
C ASN A 39 -9.23 -17.37 12.49
N GLU A 40 -10.19 -18.20 12.86
CA GLU A 40 -11.12 -18.82 11.91
C GLU A 40 -11.96 -17.76 11.19
N SER A 41 -12.47 -16.75 11.91
CA SER A 41 -13.23 -15.65 11.30
C SER A 41 -12.36 -14.79 10.36
N ARG A 42 -11.06 -14.67 10.60
CA ARG A 42 -10.13 -13.96 9.71
C ARG A 42 -9.88 -14.73 8.42
N ILE A 43 -9.69 -16.04 8.50
CA ILE A 43 -9.52 -16.90 7.33
C ILE A 43 -10.81 -16.89 6.50
N ALA A 44 -11.97 -17.05 7.12
CA ALA A 44 -13.25 -16.97 6.44
C ALA A 44 -13.47 -15.63 5.72
N ARG A 45 -13.11 -14.51 6.35
CA ARG A 45 -13.17 -13.18 5.70
C ARG A 45 -12.23 -13.05 4.52
N PHE A 46 -11.07 -13.70 4.56
CA PHE A 46 -10.15 -13.69 3.43
C PHE A 46 -10.74 -14.46 2.25
N ASP A 47 -11.25 -15.66 2.48
CA ASP A 47 -11.88 -16.47 1.44
C ASP A 47 -13.10 -15.74 0.83
N GLU A 48 -13.95 -15.15 1.67
CA GLU A 48 -15.07 -14.31 1.23
C GLU A 48 -14.64 -13.15 0.32
N ARG A 49 -13.56 -12.46 0.65
CA ARG A 49 -13.03 -11.35 -0.16
C ARG A 49 -12.50 -11.82 -1.51
N VAL A 50 -11.81 -12.95 -1.53
CA VAL A 50 -11.32 -13.54 -2.79
C VAL A 50 -12.49 -14.06 -3.63
N ASP A 51 -13.51 -14.65 -3.00
CA ASP A 51 -14.72 -15.11 -3.71
C ASP A 51 -15.51 -13.94 -4.30
N LEU A 52 -15.57 -12.80 -3.62
CA LEU A 52 -16.11 -11.56 -4.19
C LEU A 52 -15.36 -11.14 -5.45
N LEU A 53 -14.02 -11.21 -5.45
CA LEU A 53 -13.23 -10.92 -6.65
C LEU A 53 -13.50 -11.91 -7.80
N ARG A 54 -13.70 -13.19 -7.48
CA ARG A 54 -14.00 -14.24 -8.47
C ARG A 54 -15.40 -14.12 -9.06
N THR A 55 -16.34 -13.60 -8.27
CA THR A 55 -17.74 -13.46 -8.67
C THR A 55 -18.10 -12.07 -9.16
N CYS A 56 -17.20 -11.09 -9.04
CA CYS A 56 -17.42 -9.77 -9.65
C CYS A 56 -17.55 -9.92 -11.16
N GLY A 57 -18.26 -8.99 -11.79
CA GLY A 57 -18.36 -8.94 -13.25
C GLY A 57 -16.97 -9.00 -13.90
N ALA A 58 -16.88 -9.60 -15.07
CA ALA A 58 -15.65 -9.60 -15.85
C ALA A 58 -15.31 -8.17 -16.27
N TYR A 59 -14.03 -7.87 -16.40
CA TYR A 59 -13.62 -6.71 -17.18
C TYR A 59 -13.95 -6.95 -18.65
N SER A 60 -14.30 -5.88 -19.36
CA SER A 60 -14.59 -5.93 -20.78
C SER A 60 -13.74 -4.94 -21.53
N THR A 61 -13.57 -5.16 -22.82
CA THR A 61 -13.01 -4.15 -23.72
C THR A 61 -14.10 -3.15 -24.02
N ASP A 62 -13.93 -1.89 -23.66
CA ASP A 62 -14.84 -0.81 -24.00
C ASP A 62 -14.14 0.28 -24.82
N SER A 63 -14.92 1.23 -25.32
CA SER A 63 -14.42 2.35 -26.12
C SER A 63 -14.04 3.57 -25.27
N THR A 64 -14.06 3.45 -23.95
CA THR A 64 -13.73 4.56 -23.05
C THR A 64 -12.24 4.83 -23.11
N PHE A 65 -11.89 5.98 -23.66
CA PHE A 65 -10.50 6.40 -23.72
C PHE A 65 -10.01 6.87 -22.34
N VAL A 66 -8.95 6.27 -21.86
CA VAL A 66 -8.23 6.67 -20.66
C VAL A 66 -6.88 7.22 -21.06
N ASP A 67 -6.68 8.51 -20.83
CA ASP A 67 -5.41 9.18 -21.07
C ASP A 67 -4.94 9.86 -19.77
N ILE A 68 -3.89 9.32 -19.20
CA ILE A 68 -3.29 9.89 -18.00
C ILE A 68 -2.14 10.79 -18.42
N GLU A 69 -2.34 12.08 -18.26
CA GLU A 69 -1.32 13.09 -18.53
C GLU A 69 -0.27 13.13 -17.41
N TYR A 70 1.00 13.10 -17.77
CA TYR A 70 2.12 13.30 -16.86
C TYR A 70 2.68 14.72 -17.03
N VAL A 71 2.34 15.60 -16.09
CA VAL A 71 2.74 17.00 -16.11
C VAL A 71 4.19 17.14 -15.64
N LYS A 72 5.05 17.66 -16.49
CA LYS A 72 6.47 17.86 -16.18
C LYS A 72 6.70 19.26 -15.61
N ASP A 73 7.41 19.34 -14.49
CA ASP A 73 7.92 20.58 -13.91
C ASP A 73 9.36 20.32 -13.43
N THR A 74 10.31 20.74 -14.26
CA THR A 74 11.74 20.52 -13.99
C THR A 74 12.27 21.41 -12.87
N VAL A 75 11.65 22.57 -12.63
CA VAL A 75 12.03 23.47 -11.54
C VAL A 75 11.66 22.84 -10.20
N ARG A 76 10.41 22.36 -10.09
CA ARG A 76 9.95 21.70 -8.88
C ARG A 76 10.67 20.37 -8.65
N ALA A 77 10.94 19.61 -9.71
CA ALA A 77 11.71 18.38 -9.60
C ALA A 77 13.09 18.65 -8.99
N LYS A 78 13.79 19.70 -9.48
CA LYS A 78 15.11 20.08 -8.93
C LYS A 78 15.01 20.51 -7.47
N GLU A 79 14.01 21.31 -7.11
CA GLU A 79 13.79 21.73 -5.73
C GLU A 79 13.63 20.54 -4.78
N ILE A 80 12.81 19.56 -5.14
CA ILE A 80 12.60 18.34 -4.36
C ILE A 80 13.89 17.51 -4.29
N MET A 81 14.59 17.34 -5.42
CA MET A 81 15.88 16.63 -5.46
C MET A 81 16.89 17.23 -4.48
N ASP A 82 17.04 18.56 -4.50
CA ASP A 82 17.97 19.28 -3.64
C ASP A 82 17.55 19.23 -2.16
N TYR A 83 16.25 19.42 -1.88
CA TYR A 83 15.71 19.43 -0.52
C TYR A 83 15.89 18.09 0.20
N PHE A 84 15.57 17.00 -0.46
CA PHE A 84 15.66 15.65 0.10
C PHE A 84 17.02 14.99 -0.11
N ARG A 85 17.91 15.59 -0.87
CA ARG A 85 19.19 15.00 -1.30
C ARG A 85 18.96 13.60 -1.90
N LEU A 86 17.98 13.50 -2.81
CA LEU A 86 17.55 12.20 -3.37
C LEU A 86 18.70 11.47 -4.06
N ASP A 87 19.66 12.20 -4.62
CA ASP A 87 20.88 11.67 -5.23
C ASP A 87 21.74 10.84 -4.26
N THR A 88 21.55 10.99 -2.95
CA THR A 88 22.26 10.22 -1.92
C THR A 88 21.55 8.95 -1.50
N LEU A 89 20.30 8.75 -1.89
CA LEU A 89 19.49 7.60 -1.49
C LEU A 89 19.76 6.36 -2.34
N TYR A 90 20.29 6.52 -3.54
CA TYR A 90 20.52 5.44 -4.49
C TYR A 90 21.76 5.67 -5.33
N ASP A 91 22.33 4.59 -5.87
CA ASP A 91 23.38 4.67 -6.88
C ASP A 91 22.78 5.16 -8.22
N ALA A 92 23.43 6.13 -8.85
CA ALA A 92 23.00 6.66 -10.15
C ALA A 92 22.92 5.57 -11.25
N SER A 93 23.75 4.54 -11.16
CA SER A 93 23.78 3.41 -12.10
C SER A 93 22.79 2.28 -11.75
N ALA A 94 22.08 2.35 -10.61
CA ALA A 94 21.11 1.35 -10.20
C ALA A 94 19.93 1.28 -11.17
N SER A 95 19.25 0.13 -11.20
CA SER A 95 18.01 -0.06 -11.97
C SER A 95 16.93 0.92 -11.56
N THR A 96 15.94 1.14 -12.42
CA THR A 96 14.76 1.99 -12.07
C THR A 96 14.08 1.47 -10.81
N TRP A 97 13.95 0.16 -10.68
CA TRP A 97 13.36 -0.46 -9.50
C TRP A 97 14.16 -0.22 -8.23
N ASP A 98 15.47 -0.42 -8.25
CA ASP A 98 16.30 -0.22 -7.05
C ASP A 98 16.30 1.22 -6.57
N LYS A 99 16.29 2.18 -7.50
CA LYS A 99 16.10 3.62 -7.17
C LYS A 99 14.74 3.86 -6.53
N ALA A 100 13.68 3.36 -7.15
CA ALA A 100 12.31 3.50 -6.63
C ALA A 100 12.15 2.87 -5.26
N LEU A 101 12.69 1.68 -5.05
CA LEU A 101 12.64 0.97 -3.77
C LEU A 101 13.43 1.72 -2.69
N SER A 102 14.55 2.32 -3.03
CA SER A 102 15.35 3.13 -2.09
C SER A 102 14.59 4.38 -1.64
N ILE A 103 13.94 5.08 -2.58
CA ILE A 103 13.06 6.23 -2.27
C ILE A 103 11.86 5.76 -1.43
N GLY A 104 11.21 4.66 -1.81
CA GLY A 104 10.09 4.11 -1.05
C GLY A 104 10.48 3.73 0.38
N LYS A 105 11.64 3.12 0.58
CA LYS A 105 12.17 2.82 1.91
C LYS A 105 12.47 4.08 2.72
N PHE A 106 12.98 5.13 2.09
CA PHE A 106 13.18 6.41 2.76
C PHE A 106 11.86 6.94 3.35
N VAL A 107 10.78 6.96 2.57
CA VAL A 107 9.46 7.38 3.06
C VAL A 107 8.97 6.45 4.17
N ALA A 108 8.94 5.15 3.92
CA ALA A 108 8.38 4.15 4.82
C ALA A 108 9.08 4.05 6.19
N PHE A 109 10.41 4.26 6.24
CA PHE A 109 11.15 4.16 7.49
C PHE A 109 11.18 5.45 8.30
N ASN A 110 10.94 6.59 7.66
CA ASN A 110 10.91 7.86 8.36
C ASN A 110 9.51 8.29 8.79
N ILE A 111 8.46 7.74 8.17
CA ILE A 111 7.08 8.17 8.42
C ILE A 111 6.22 6.95 8.75
N PRO A 112 5.78 6.79 10.00
CA PRO A 112 4.83 5.75 10.39
C PRO A 112 3.43 6.01 9.83
N HIS A 113 2.63 4.96 9.74
CA HIS A 113 1.20 5.08 9.45
C HIS A 113 0.43 5.63 10.65
N ASP A 114 -0.44 6.60 10.39
CA ASP A 114 -1.51 7.03 11.30
C ASP A 114 -2.64 7.71 10.51
N ASN A 115 -3.85 7.63 11.05
CA ASN A 115 -4.97 8.43 10.56
C ASN A 115 -4.90 9.81 11.23
N GLN A 116 -4.23 10.75 10.59
CA GLN A 116 -3.96 12.07 11.13
C GLN A 116 -5.24 12.81 11.55
N GLN A 117 -5.21 13.40 12.75
CA GLN A 117 -6.32 14.20 13.27
C GLN A 117 -6.34 15.62 12.68
N ILE A 118 -5.15 16.16 12.40
CA ILE A 118 -4.98 17.47 11.79
C ILE A 118 -4.56 17.26 10.33
N GLN A 119 -5.29 17.86 9.40
CA GLN A 119 -4.94 17.75 7.99
C GLN A 119 -3.73 18.64 7.66
N PRO A 120 -2.76 18.16 6.85
CA PRO A 120 -1.67 19.01 6.39
C PRO A 120 -2.19 20.15 5.52
N GLU A 121 -1.64 21.33 5.72
CA GLU A 121 -1.96 22.51 4.92
C GLU A 121 -1.50 22.33 3.47
N TYR A 122 -0.30 21.76 3.30
CA TYR A 122 0.30 21.52 1.99
C TYR A 122 0.47 20.02 1.73
N LYS A 123 -0.23 19.51 0.71
CA LYS A 123 -0.21 18.09 0.33
C LYS A 123 0.77 17.84 -0.83
N ASN A 124 2.00 18.25 -0.64
CA ASN A 124 3.13 18.00 -1.54
C ASN A 124 4.33 17.47 -0.74
N ALA A 125 5.35 16.94 -1.40
CA ALA A 125 6.44 16.23 -0.72
C ALA A 125 7.12 17.06 0.38
N ILE A 126 7.45 18.31 0.11
CA ILE A 126 8.11 19.18 1.09
C ILE A 126 7.14 19.54 2.23
N GLY A 127 5.92 19.96 1.91
CA GLY A 127 4.91 20.32 2.92
C GLY A 127 4.56 19.15 3.83
N LEU A 128 4.44 17.94 3.29
CA LEU A 128 4.20 16.72 4.07
C LEU A 128 5.40 16.38 4.96
N TRP A 129 6.62 16.59 4.48
CA TRP A 129 7.81 16.38 5.29
C TRP A 129 7.91 17.36 6.47
N GLU A 130 7.64 18.65 6.23
CA GLU A 130 7.59 19.65 7.30
C GLU A 130 6.44 19.35 8.28
N TYR A 131 5.28 18.94 7.77
CA TYR A 131 4.18 18.48 8.62
C TYR A 131 4.62 17.39 9.62
N THR A 132 5.46 16.44 9.20
CA THR A 132 5.93 15.38 10.10
C THR A 132 6.82 15.90 11.23
N LYS A 133 7.48 17.02 11.05
CA LYS A 133 8.35 17.64 12.06
C LYS A 133 7.58 18.56 13.02
N GLU A 134 6.59 19.27 12.51
CA GLU A 134 5.98 20.39 13.22
C GLU A 134 4.60 20.04 13.80
N VAL A 135 3.86 19.14 13.18
CA VAL A 135 2.45 18.88 13.52
C VAL A 135 2.25 17.45 14.07
N ALA A 136 2.55 16.45 13.27
CA ALA A 136 2.39 15.05 13.64
C ALA A 136 3.34 14.15 12.86
N PRO A 137 4.07 13.21 13.51
CA PRO A 137 5.15 12.46 12.88
C PRO A 137 4.68 11.37 11.90
N ALA A 138 3.38 11.23 11.67
CA ALA A 138 2.77 10.14 10.93
C ALA A 138 1.57 10.62 10.10
N PHE A 139 1.23 9.87 9.04
CA PHE A 139 0.04 10.12 8.24
C PHE A 139 -0.41 8.85 7.50
N ASN A 140 -1.56 8.94 6.82
CA ASN A 140 -2.21 7.80 6.18
C ASN A 140 -1.63 7.42 4.80
N CYS A 141 -2.14 6.31 4.23
CA CYS A 141 -1.71 5.76 2.95
C CYS A 141 -1.75 6.75 1.79
N ARG A 142 -2.75 7.65 1.75
CA ARG A 142 -2.86 8.64 0.68
C ARG A 142 -1.71 9.64 0.71
N LEU A 143 -1.37 10.16 1.88
CA LEU A 143 -0.28 11.11 2.04
C LEU A 143 1.10 10.46 1.82
N HIS A 144 1.26 9.19 2.24
CA HIS A 144 2.42 8.37 1.87
C HIS A 144 2.58 8.26 0.35
N SER A 145 1.49 7.96 -0.35
CA SER A 145 1.51 7.77 -1.80
C SER A 145 1.76 9.08 -2.55
N ILE A 146 1.21 10.21 -2.10
CA ILE A 146 1.48 11.54 -2.67
C ILE A 146 2.96 11.88 -2.52
N MET A 147 3.51 11.76 -1.31
CA MET A 147 4.92 12.05 -1.06
C MET A 147 5.82 11.16 -1.92
N THR A 148 5.58 9.85 -1.91
CA THR A 148 6.36 8.90 -2.72
C THR A 148 6.29 9.21 -4.21
N PHE A 149 5.10 9.53 -4.73
CA PHE A 149 4.91 9.92 -6.12
C PHE A 149 5.74 11.13 -6.51
N GLU A 150 5.73 12.20 -5.69
CA GLU A 150 6.49 13.40 -5.99
C GLU A 150 8.01 13.17 -5.91
N LEU A 151 8.49 12.37 -4.95
CA LEU A 151 9.90 12.01 -4.86
C LEU A 151 10.36 11.16 -6.06
N LEU A 152 9.57 10.18 -6.47
CA LEU A 152 9.84 9.36 -7.68
C LEU A 152 9.86 10.23 -8.93
N THR A 153 8.87 11.10 -9.09
CA THR A 153 8.77 12.03 -10.24
C THR A 153 9.96 12.99 -10.28
N ALA A 154 10.39 13.52 -9.13
CA ALA A 154 11.57 14.36 -9.02
C ALA A 154 12.85 13.62 -9.42
N ALA A 155 12.96 12.33 -9.09
CA ALA A 155 14.05 11.46 -9.51
C ALA A 155 13.98 11.02 -10.99
N GLY A 156 13.00 11.53 -11.76
CA GLY A 156 12.80 11.18 -13.17
C GLY A 156 12.16 9.81 -13.41
N ILE A 157 11.59 9.20 -12.38
CA ILE A 157 10.95 7.89 -12.46
C ILE A 157 9.46 8.08 -12.72
N LYS A 158 8.95 7.49 -13.82
CA LYS A 158 7.52 7.51 -14.14
C LYS A 158 6.78 6.68 -13.09
N ALA A 159 5.86 7.33 -12.37
CA ALA A 159 5.06 6.71 -11.34
C ALA A 159 3.63 7.25 -11.36
N ARG A 160 2.75 6.58 -10.63
CA ARG A 160 1.40 7.04 -10.33
C ARG A 160 0.98 6.51 -8.96
N TYR A 161 -0.09 7.03 -8.40
CA TYR A 161 -0.71 6.44 -7.23
C TYR A 161 -2.16 6.09 -7.53
N ILE A 162 -2.54 4.91 -7.06
CA ILE A 162 -3.82 4.27 -7.34
C ILE A 162 -4.57 4.11 -6.02
N THR A 163 -5.81 4.56 -6.00
CA THR A 163 -6.73 4.23 -4.92
C THR A 163 -7.36 2.88 -5.20
N CYS A 164 -7.15 1.96 -4.29
CA CYS A 164 -7.68 0.60 -4.30
C CYS A 164 -8.92 0.57 -3.38
N LEU A 165 -10.05 0.10 -3.89
CA LEU A 165 -11.35 0.25 -3.24
C LEU A 165 -12.09 -1.08 -3.09
N PRO A 166 -12.87 -1.24 -1.99
CA PRO A 166 -13.68 -2.41 -1.74
C PRO A 166 -14.97 -2.42 -2.56
N GLN A 167 -15.64 -3.56 -2.57
CA GLN A 167 -16.97 -3.72 -3.18
C GLN A 167 -18.07 -3.04 -2.37
N ASP A 168 -17.98 -3.11 -1.03
CA ASP A 168 -19.03 -2.60 -0.15
C ASP A 168 -19.00 -1.07 -0.09
N LYS A 169 -20.10 -0.44 -0.51
CA LYS A 169 -20.27 1.03 -0.48
C LYS A 169 -20.30 1.62 0.93
N ASN A 170 -20.57 0.81 1.95
CA ASN A 170 -20.59 1.24 3.34
C ASN A 170 -19.21 1.09 4.01
N ASP A 171 -18.26 0.44 3.35
CA ASP A 171 -16.88 0.37 3.80
C ASP A 171 -16.12 1.61 3.32
N ASN A 172 -15.89 2.54 4.24
CA ASN A 172 -15.15 3.77 3.97
C ASN A 172 -13.63 3.56 3.92
N ASP A 173 -13.17 2.39 4.31
CA ASP A 173 -11.75 2.06 4.29
C ASP A 173 -11.30 1.66 2.88
N CYS A 174 -10.27 2.32 2.40
CA CYS A 174 -9.62 2.06 1.12
C CYS A 174 -8.11 2.13 1.30
N HIS A 175 -7.36 1.70 0.31
CA HIS A 175 -5.91 1.80 0.34
C HIS A 175 -5.38 2.56 -0.87
N VAL A 176 -4.31 3.32 -0.67
CA VAL A 176 -3.64 4.04 -1.76
C VAL A 176 -2.20 3.59 -1.81
N VAL A 177 -1.77 3.15 -2.98
CA VAL A 177 -0.40 2.68 -3.24
C VAL A 177 0.15 3.32 -4.50
N ASN A 178 1.46 3.28 -4.66
CA ASN A 178 2.11 3.70 -5.89
C ASN A 178 2.25 2.54 -6.87
N GLU A 179 2.26 2.85 -8.16
CA GLU A 179 2.81 2.02 -9.21
C GLU A 179 3.96 2.77 -9.87
N VAL A 180 5.04 2.03 -10.12
CA VAL A 180 6.27 2.50 -10.76
C VAL A 180 6.39 1.86 -12.13
N TRP A 181 6.62 2.65 -13.16
CA TRP A 181 6.91 2.13 -14.51
C TRP A 181 8.38 1.74 -14.62
N LEU A 182 8.61 0.49 -14.98
CA LEU A 182 9.94 -0.05 -15.24
C LEU A 182 10.18 -0.09 -16.75
N PRO A 183 10.95 0.84 -17.31
CA PRO A 183 11.22 0.86 -18.75
C PRO A 183 12.05 -0.35 -19.21
N GLU A 184 12.80 -0.98 -18.30
CA GLU A 184 13.62 -2.15 -18.59
C GLU A 184 12.80 -3.40 -18.92
N THR A 185 11.58 -3.48 -18.40
CA THR A 185 10.64 -4.62 -18.57
C THR A 185 9.29 -4.21 -19.14
N GLU A 186 9.11 -2.91 -19.43
CA GLU A 186 7.89 -2.32 -19.96
C GLU A 186 6.64 -2.69 -19.12
N GLN A 187 6.76 -2.61 -17.79
CA GLN A 187 5.68 -2.98 -16.87
C GLN A 187 5.51 -2.00 -15.71
N TRP A 188 4.29 -1.93 -15.20
CA TRP A 188 4.00 -1.32 -13.92
C TRP A 188 4.27 -2.27 -12.77
N VAL A 189 4.75 -1.75 -11.65
CA VAL A 189 5.01 -2.53 -10.43
C VAL A 189 4.47 -1.78 -9.23
N MET A 190 3.83 -2.50 -8.33
CA MET A 190 3.27 -1.94 -7.09
C MET A 190 4.37 -1.66 -6.07
N LEU A 191 4.29 -0.48 -5.43
CA LEU A 191 5.10 -0.06 -4.30
C LEU A 191 4.21 0.60 -3.25
N ASP A 192 4.13 0.00 -2.06
CA ASP A 192 3.36 0.51 -0.94
C ASP A 192 4.28 1.02 0.17
N THR A 193 4.36 2.31 0.34
CA THR A 193 5.24 2.95 1.32
C THR A 193 4.59 3.14 2.68
N ASP A 194 3.27 3.08 2.75
CA ASP A 194 2.53 3.23 4.01
C ASP A 194 2.79 2.07 4.97
N MET A 195 2.87 0.85 4.45
CA MET A 195 3.02 -0.35 5.26
C MET A 195 4.45 -0.89 5.33
N GLY A 196 5.46 -0.01 5.30
CA GLY A 196 6.85 -0.38 5.45
C GLY A 196 7.60 -0.63 4.14
N GLY A 197 7.19 0.02 3.06
CA GLY A 197 7.87 -0.05 1.76
C GLY A 197 7.70 -1.42 1.08
N ARG A 198 6.44 -1.87 0.93
CA ARG A 198 6.12 -3.18 0.40
C ARG A 198 6.04 -3.23 -1.10
N TYR A 199 6.38 -4.39 -1.60
CA TYR A 199 6.14 -4.79 -2.99
C TYR A 199 5.79 -6.28 -3.04
N VAL A 200 5.33 -6.73 -4.19
CA VAL A 200 4.84 -8.10 -4.38
C VAL A 200 5.56 -8.75 -5.54
N THR A 201 5.87 -10.03 -5.40
CA THR A 201 6.40 -10.84 -6.50
C THR A 201 5.57 -12.12 -6.66
N ASP A 202 5.70 -12.76 -7.80
CA ASP A 202 5.33 -14.17 -7.96
C ASP A 202 6.34 -15.09 -7.23
N LEU A 203 6.18 -16.39 -7.38
CA LEU A 203 7.07 -17.38 -6.76
C LEU A 203 8.48 -17.39 -7.37
N ASP A 204 8.59 -16.97 -8.62
CA ASP A 204 9.86 -16.90 -9.36
C ASP A 204 10.63 -15.61 -9.09
N GLY A 205 10.02 -14.66 -8.39
CA GLY A 205 10.62 -13.39 -8.00
C GLY A 205 10.33 -12.23 -8.97
N ASN A 206 9.45 -12.42 -9.96
CA ASN A 206 9.04 -11.35 -10.85
C ASN A 206 8.15 -10.36 -10.11
N LEU A 207 8.44 -9.07 -10.24
CA LEU A 207 7.66 -7.99 -9.62
C LEU A 207 6.24 -7.92 -10.23
N LEU A 208 5.25 -7.62 -9.41
CA LEU A 208 3.84 -7.59 -9.82
C LEU A 208 3.25 -6.19 -9.73
N SER A 209 2.39 -5.86 -10.70
CA SER A 209 1.48 -4.72 -10.66
C SER A 209 0.23 -5.03 -9.81
N LEU A 210 -0.58 -4.00 -9.52
CA LEU A 210 -1.90 -4.18 -8.90
C LEU A 210 -2.82 -5.06 -9.74
N ARG A 211 -2.77 -4.92 -11.07
CA ARG A 211 -3.52 -5.77 -12.00
C ARG A 211 -3.16 -7.24 -11.82
N GLN A 212 -1.87 -7.56 -11.88
CA GLN A 212 -1.38 -8.93 -11.73
C GLN A 212 -1.66 -9.50 -10.33
N MET A 213 -1.58 -8.66 -9.28
CA MET A 213 -1.98 -9.07 -7.94
C MET A 213 -3.44 -9.50 -7.89
N ARG A 214 -4.34 -8.68 -8.46
CA ARG A 214 -5.77 -9.00 -8.51
C ARG A 214 -6.03 -10.30 -9.29
N GLU A 215 -5.40 -10.48 -10.43
CA GLU A 215 -5.49 -11.70 -11.23
C GLU A 215 -5.02 -12.94 -10.45
N LYS A 216 -3.94 -12.83 -9.68
CA LYS A 216 -3.45 -13.93 -8.83
C LYS A 216 -4.35 -14.21 -7.62
N TYR A 217 -5.02 -13.22 -7.04
CA TYR A 217 -6.07 -13.47 -6.06
C TYR A 217 -7.21 -14.30 -6.66
N ILE A 218 -7.65 -13.96 -7.86
CA ILE A 218 -8.75 -14.65 -8.54
C ILE A 218 -8.35 -16.07 -8.94
N SER A 219 -7.16 -16.27 -9.51
CA SER A 219 -6.67 -17.59 -9.94
C SER A 219 -6.28 -18.49 -8.77
N GLY A 220 -6.01 -17.92 -7.59
CA GLY A 220 -5.49 -18.65 -6.44
C GLY A 220 -3.98 -18.93 -6.51
N GLU A 221 -3.28 -18.29 -7.46
CA GLU A 221 -1.84 -18.36 -7.54
C GLU A 221 -1.18 -17.65 -6.35
N LYS A 222 -0.07 -18.22 -5.88
CA LYS A 222 0.64 -17.69 -4.72
C LYS A 222 1.49 -16.49 -5.09
N MET A 223 1.56 -15.53 -4.16
CA MET A 223 2.40 -14.35 -4.22
C MET A 223 3.29 -14.25 -2.97
N LYS A 224 4.39 -13.52 -3.11
CA LYS A 224 5.29 -13.18 -2.00
C LYS A 224 5.24 -11.66 -1.78
N PHE A 225 5.04 -11.25 -0.53
CA PHE A 225 5.06 -9.84 -0.12
C PHE A 225 6.38 -9.47 0.55
N TYR A 226 6.97 -8.35 0.19
CA TYR A 226 8.24 -7.87 0.71
C TYR A 226 8.12 -6.43 1.26
N PRO A 227 8.89 -6.03 2.29
CA PRO A 227 9.64 -6.96 3.12
C PRO A 227 8.69 -7.98 3.71
N GLY A 228 9.14 -9.24 3.73
CA GLY A 228 8.40 -10.29 4.42
C GLY A 228 8.24 -9.87 5.87
N PHE A 229 7.05 -9.96 6.41
CA PHE A 229 6.92 -9.98 7.85
C PHE A 229 7.67 -11.18 8.39
N GLU A 230 8.09 -11.09 9.65
CA GLU A 230 8.66 -12.24 10.34
C GLU A 230 7.75 -13.46 10.15
N LYS A 231 8.37 -14.57 9.83
CA LYS A 231 7.72 -15.85 9.51
C LYS A 231 6.66 -16.16 10.57
N GLY A 232 5.38 -16.21 10.16
CA GLY A 232 4.25 -16.48 11.06
C GLY A 232 3.61 -15.26 11.72
N SER A 233 3.98 -14.03 11.34
CA SER A 233 3.30 -12.85 11.88
C SER A 233 1.88 -12.74 11.32
N SER A 234 0.93 -12.45 12.19
CA SER A 234 -0.47 -12.16 11.81
C SER A 234 -0.60 -10.99 10.84
N LYS A 235 0.35 -10.06 10.88
CA LYS A 235 0.39 -8.85 10.03
C LYS A 235 0.45 -9.17 8.54
N MET A 236 1.16 -10.22 8.12
CA MET A 236 1.21 -10.59 6.69
C MET A 236 -0.14 -11.09 6.17
N THR A 237 -0.81 -11.93 6.94
CA THR A 237 -2.15 -12.44 6.59
C THR A 237 -3.16 -11.29 6.56
N ASP A 238 -3.05 -10.34 7.48
CA ASP A 238 -3.91 -9.16 7.51
C ASP A 238 -3.74 -8.29 6.27
N TYR A 239 -2.50 -8.01 5.89
CA TYR A 239 -2.22 -7.21 4.69
C TYR A 239 -2.69 -7.93 3.42
N TYR A 240 -2.46 -9.24 3.32
CA TYR A 240 -2.92 -10.05 2.20
C TYR A 240 -4.45 -9.98 2.05
N ALA A 241 -5.18 -10.19 3.16
CA ALA A 241 -6.64 -10.10 3.18
C ALA A 241 -7.14 -8.66 2.97
N TYR A 242 -6.42 -7.68 3.48
CA TYR A 242 -6.73 -6.27 3.30
C TYR A 242 -6.64 -5.83 1.83
N MET A 243 -5.57 -6.23 1.15
CA MET A 243 -5.43 -5.95 -0.27
C MET A 243 -6.43 -6.73 -1.12
N ALA A 244 -6.75 -7.99 -0.80
CA ALA A 244 -7.82 -8.71 -1.48
C ALA A 244 -9.15 -7.95 -1.44
N LYS A 245 -9.52 -7.38 -0.28
CA LYS A 245 -10.69 -6.52 -0.14
C LYS A 245 -10.62 -5.29 -1.05
N ASN A 246 -9.45 -4.62 -1.06
CA ASN A 246 -9.27 -3.33 -1.71
C ASN A 246 -8.85 -3.42 -3.20
N THR A 247 -8.76 -4.61 -3.78
CA THR A 247 -8.52 -4.77 -5.21
C THR A 247 -9.79 -5.04 -6.03
N TYR A 248 -10.97 -4.66 -5.51
CA TYR A 248 -12.21 -4.87 -6.22
C TYR A 248 -12.36 -3.90 -7.39
N TRP A 249 -12.13 -2.61 -7.17
CA TRP A 249 -12.06 -1.58 -8.20
C TRP A 249 -10.98 -0.54 -7.89
N PHE A 250 -10.63 0.26 -8.88
CA PHE A 250 -9.50 1.17 -8.80
C PHE A 250 -9.86 2.54 -9.34
N CYS A 251 -9.24 3.58 -8.80
CA CYS A 251 -9.28 4.88 -9.45
C CYS A 251 -7.93 5.61 -9.37
N CYS A 252 -7.71 6.48 -10.35
CA CYS A 252 -6.54 7.34 -10.40
C CYS A 252 -6.89 8.71 -11.01
N TRP A 253 -6.00 9.65 -10.84
CA TRP A 253 -6.10 10.97 -11.46
C TRP A 253 -5.89 10.90 -12.98
N GLY A 254 -6.61 11.73 -13.71
CA GLY A 254 -6.42 11.88 -15.17
C GLY A 254 -5.21 12.74 -15.52
N ALA A 255 -4.69 13.52 -14.59
CA ALA A 255 -3.41 14.21 -14.71
C ALA A 255 -2.59 13.97 -13.45
N LEU A 256 -1.31 13.68 -13.60
CA LEU A 256 -0.37 13.42 -12.53
C LEU A 256 0.81 14.40 -12.65
N GLY A 257 1.06 15.13 -11.60
CA GLY A 257 2.15 16.11 -11.51
C GLY A 257 2.37 16.54 -10.06
N PHE A 258 3.36 17.38 -9.85
CA PHE A 258 3.59 17.97 -8.54
C PHE A 258 2.37 18.79 -8.10
N TYR A 259 2.12 18.83 -6.78
CA TYR A 259 0.98 19.51 -6.17
C TYR A 259 -0.40 18.98 -6.60
N GLN A 260 -0.50 17.73 -7.03
CA GLN A 260 -1.75 17.18 -7.57
C GLN A 260 -2.95 17.37 -6.63
N GLU A 261 -2.73 17.17 -5.33
CA GLU A 261 -3.74 17.33 -4.28
C GLU A 261 -3.49 18.53 -3.37
N ASP A 262 -2.54 19.38 -3.72
CA ASP A 262 -2.25 20.59 -2.99
C ASP A 262 -3.02 21.78 -3.57
N TYR A 263 -4.26 21.90 -3.15
CA TYR A 263 -5.19 22.93 -3.61
C TYR A 263 -4.77 24.36 -3.17
N ASN A 264 -3.85 24.47 -2.21
CA ASN A 264 -3.33 25.75 -1.75
C ASN A 264 -2.18 26.27 -2.60
N SER A 265 -1.44 25.37 -3.26
CA SER A 265 -0.22 25.73 -4.01
C SER A 265 -0.47 26.05 -5.47
N LEU A 266 -1.49 25.49 -6.11
CA LEU A 266 -1.73 25.71 -7.53
C LEU A 266 -3.22 25.87 -7.86
N PRO A 267 -3.54 26.71 -8.87
CA PRO A 267 -4.91 26.85 -9.34
C PRO A 267 -5.42 25.52 -9.91
N GLN A 268 -6.71 25.25 -9.68
CA GLN A 268 -7.39 24.12 -10.22
C GLN A 268 -7.43 24.18 -11.74
N THR A 269 -7.07 23.08 -12.40
CA THR A 269 -7.25 22.92 -13.84
C THR A 269 -8.29 21.82 -14.11
N PRO A 270 -8.99 21.83 -15.25
CA PRO A 270 -9.95 20.77 -15.57
C PRO A 270 -9.36 19.37 -15.56
N LEU A 271 -8.10 19.22 -15.93
CA LEU A 271 -7.38 17.93 -15.92
C LEU A 271 -7.11 17.43 -14.49
N ARG A 272 -6.86 18.33 -13.54
CA ARG A 272 -6.65 17.96 -12.13
C ARG A 272 -7.89 17.42 -11.45
N ASN A 273 -9.08 17.74 -11.95
CA ASN A 273 -10.35 17.29 -11.41
C ASN A 273 -10.92 16.05 -12.13
N ARG A 274 -10.17 15.48 -13.06
CA ARG A 274 -10.59 14.29 -13.79
C ARG A 274 -10.08 13.04 -13.08
N TYR A 275 -11.01 12.15 -12.77
CA TYR A 275 -10.72 10.83 -12.21
C TYR A 275 -11.13 9.74 -13.19
N TYR A 276 -10.27 8.77 -13.37
CA TYR A 276 -10.60 7.53 -14.05
C TYR A 276 -10.87 6.43 -13.04
N ALA A 277 -11.92 5.66 -13.26
CA ALA A 277 -12.23 4.48 -12.47
C ALA A 277 -12.26 3.24 -13.37
N LEU A 278 -11.49 2.22 -13.00
CA LEU A 278 -11.61 0.89 -13.56
C LEU A 278 -12.51 0.07 -12.65
N VAL A 279 -13.64 -0.35 -13.16
CA VAL A 279 -14.63 -1.12 -12.41
C VAL A 279 -15.04 -2.39 -13.18
N PRO A 280 -15.44 -3.47 -12.49
CA PRO A 280 -16.07 -4.62 -13.13
C PRO A 280 -17.33 -4.22 -13.90
N GLU A 281 -17.66 -4.95 -14.96
CA GLU A 281 -18.87 -4.70 -15.73
C GLU A 281 -20.12 -4.81 -14.85
N GLY A 282 -21.03 -3.85 -14.99
CA GLY A 282 -22.25 -3.78 -14.17
C GLY A 282 -22.06 -3.23 -12.75
N PHE A 283 -20.84 -2.83 -12.37
CA PHE A 283 -20.57 -2.17 -11.10
C PHE A 283 -20.50 -0.65 -11.28
N GLU A 284 -21.16 0.10 -10.39
CA GLU A 284 -21.12 1.55 -10.37
C GLU A 284 -20.22 2.04 -9.20
N PRO A 285 -19.23 2.91 -9.48
CA PRO A 285 -18.39 3.47 -8.44
C PRO A 285 -19.21 4.37 -7.49
N PHE A 286 -18.90 4.29 -6.20
CA PHE A 286 -19.61 5.00 -5.15
C PHE A 286 -18.65 5.89 -4.34
N ARG A 287 -18.47 7.06 -4.70
CA ARG A 287 -17.84 8.15 -3.91
C ARG A 287 -18.40 9.45 -4.45
N ASP A 288 -18.36 10.51 -3.66
CA ASP A 288 -18.79 11.85 -4.06
C ASP A 288 -17.82 12.50 -5.08
N ILE A 289 -17.42 11.73 -6.08
CA ILE A 289 -16.47 12.11 -7.13
C ILE A 289 -17.06 11.70 -8.47
N VAL A 290 -16.93 12.59 -9.46
CA VAL A 290 -17.31 12.27 -10.83
C VAL A 290 -16.17 11.52 -11.50
N TYR A 291 -16.41 10.28 -11.86
CA TYR A 291 -15.45 9.44 -12.57
C TYR A 291 -15.74 9.37 -14.06
N THR A 292 -14.69 9.29 -14.88
CA THR A 292 -14.77 8.67 -16.19
C THR A 292 -14.55 7.17 -15.99
N VAL A 293 -15.59 6.39 -16.18
CA VAL A 293 -15.56 4.94 -15.91
C VAL A 293 -15.06 4.20 -17.16
N THR A 294 -14.17 3.25 -16.93
CA THR A 294 -13.79 2.22 -17.91
C THR A 294 -13.97 0.83 -17.30
N HIS A 295 -14.31 -0.13 -18.13
CA HIS A 295 -14.33 -1.56 -17.80
C HIS A 295 -13.12 -2.28 -18.41
N ASP A 296 -12.30 -1.54 -19.18
CA ASP A 296 -11.16 -2.08 -19.92
C ASP A 296 -9.84 -1.91 -19.12
N PRO A 297 -9.28 -3.00 -18.60
CA PRO A 297 -8.03 -2.95 -17.87
C PRO A 297 -6.86 -2.52 -18.77
N ASP A 298 -6.88 -2.80 -20.06
CA ASP A 298 -5.79 -2.42 -20.98
C ASP A 298 -5.77 -0.90 -21.21
N GLN A 299 -6.93 -0.23 -21.12
CA GLN A 299 -7.00 1.23 -21.14
C GLN A 299 -6.47 1.83 -19.83
N PHE A 300 -6.83 1.26 -18.69
CA PHE A 300 -6.46 1.80 -17.39
C PHE A 300 -4.98 1.59 -17.05
N TRP A 301 -4.40 0.45 -17.45
CA TRP A 301 -2.99 0.10 -17.19
C TRP A 301 -2.05 0.37 -18.39
N LYS A 302 -2.46 1.20 -19.30
CA LYS A 302 -1.68 1.62 -20.48
C LYS A 302 -0.35 2.32 -20.12
#